data_0fda77c9ae161c73416e217289d87e59
#
_entry.id   0fda77c9ae161c73416e217289d87e59
#
_cell.length_a   1.000
_cell.length_b   1.000
_cell.length_c   1.000
_cell.angle_alpha   90.00
_cell.angle_beta   90.00
_cell.angle_gamma   90.00
#
_symmetry.space_group_name_H-M   'P 1'
#
loop_
_entity.id
_entity.type
_entity.pdbx_description
1 polymer ?
#
loop_
_entity_poly.entity_id
_entity_poly.type
_entity_poly.pdbx_seq_one_letter_code
_entity_poly.pdbx_strand_id
1 'polypeptide(L)'
;MSSESASSESPRSTTSTLYRGGFVHSPADFRATAMVVVNGQIAWIGADEEAARHSDGVDAVVDLDGALVTPTFVDAHVHTSATGMALRSVELTDVRSAAEALARIEDAARKRQGRPVYAPSWDEDAWPEHRPPTAQELDRATYGGVVYSPRVDGHSAVISSALAAACGARNLPGWNDSGLVTREAHHAARDTFRDGISPADRRADIGAALKAAAAAGIGLVHENAGPHLSSAEDLADVLAAGDRGDGPQVIGYWAELVADEAQARGLAERHGVRGLAGDLNIDGSIGSRTASLRAPYVDGHGPRDGDGTAHCGNAYLTVEEVRDHVAACSLAGTQAGFHVIGDAGADTVVEGMQAAATLIGSARVVAARHRLEHLEMVDAAGIRALVELGVTASVQPAFDAFWGGSHGMYAARLGRDRVRGMNPFATMAAAGMSLAFGSDTPVTPFAPWEAVRAAVNHHEPAQRISLETAFLAHTRGGWRVAGIDDRGFLDVGQPATFAVWSLGDDAPTGTIGLPDMSPGAALPTNLRTVIRGRTVFDREGALS
;
A
#
# COMPACT_ATOMS: atom_id res chain seq x y z
N MET A 1 47.03 -28.13 -28.91
CA MET A 1 45.94 -27.72 -29.84
C MET A 1 44.63 -27.86 -29.10
N SER A 2 44.22 -26.80 -28.42
CA SER A 2 42.97 -26.74 -27.69
C SER A 2 42.00 -25.91 -28.49
N SER A 3 40.91 -26.53 -28.94
CA SER A 3 39.84 -25.86 -29.69
C SER A 3 38.93 -25.13 -28.72
N GLU A 4 39.00 -23.81 -28.70
CA GLU A 4 37.98 -22.96 -28.09
C GLU A 4 36.67 -23.08 -28.90
N SER A 5 35.66 -23.64 -28.29
CA SER A 5 34.30 -23.59 -28.81
C SER A 5 33.68 -22.23 -28.43
N ALA A 6 33.64 -21.32 -29.39
CA ALA A 6 32.86 -20.10 -29.31
C ALA A 6 31.37 -20.48 -29.30
N SER A 7 30.71 -20.26 -28.18
CA SER A 7 29.23 -20.31 -28.06
C SER A 7 28.66 -19.13 -28.87
N SER A 8 28.06 -19.42 -30.02
CA SER A 8 27.26 -18.45 -30.75
C SER A 8 25.99 -18.13 -30.00
N GLU A 9 25.95 -17.03 -29.25
CA GLU A 9 24.70 -16.44 -28.82
C GLU A 9 23.89 -16.04 -30.07
N SER A 10 22.77 -16.69 -30.28
CA SER A 10 21.80 -16.26 -31.30
C SER A 10 21.40 -14.81 -31.01
N PRO A 11 21.35 -13.92 -32.03
CA PRO A 11 20.90 -12.55 -31.81
C PRO A 11 19.48 -12.59 -31.25
N ARG A 12 19.27 -11.98 -30.08
CA ARG A 12 17.94 -11.78 -29.51
C ARG A 12 17.13 -11.01 -30.54
N SER A 13 15.99 -11.55 -30.99
CA SER A 13 15.11 -10.83 -31.91
C SER A 13 14.73 -9.50 -31.28
N THR A 14 15.01 -8.42 -31.99
CA THR A 14 14.59 -7.07 -31.58
C THR A 14 13.06 -7.05 -31.60
N THR A 15 12.42 -6.77 -30.46
CA THR A 15 10.98 -6.61 -30.40
C THR A 15 10.63 -5.13 -30.39
N SER A 16 9.75 -4.72 -31.30
CA SER A 16 9.33 -3.32 -31.47
C SER A 16 7.82 -3.21 -31.61
N THR A 17 7.23 -2.23 -30.92
CA THR A 17 5.77 -2.00 -30.94
C THR A 17 5.50 -0.50 -31.06
N LEU A 18 4.64 -0.14 -32.02
CA LEU A 18 4.07 1.20 -32.15
C LEU A 18 2.70 1.23 -31.46
N TYR A 19 2.51 2.13 -30.52
CA TYR A 19 1.24 2.52 -29.94
C TYR A 19 0.81 3.85 -30.57
N ARG A 20 -0.40 3.95 -31.11
CA ARG A 20 -0.87 5.13 -31.85
C ARG A 20 -2.36 5.42 -31.67
N GLY A 21 -2.80 6.61 -32.04
CA GLY A 21 -4.22 7.00 -32.04
C GLY A 21 -4.79 7.17 -30.62
N GLY A 22 -3.98 7.60 -29.65
CA GLY A 22 -4.40 7.84 -28.27
C GLY A 22 -3.87 9.17 -27.72
N PHE A 23 -3.70 9.23 -26.39
CA PHE A 23 -3.08 10.34 -25.67
C PHE A 23 -1.92 9.78 -24.85
N VAL A 24 -0.70 10.32 -25.02
CA VAL A 24 0.47 9.88 -24.26
C VAL A 24 0.86 10.97 -23.25
N HIS A 25 0.66 10.71 -21.97
CA HIS A 25 1.05 11.65 -20.90
C HIS A 25 2.57 11.63 -20.71
N SER A 26 3.25 12.54 -21.37
CA SER A 26 4.71 12.69 -21.33
C SER A 26 5.12 14.14 -21.03
N PRO A 27 6.09 14.36 -20.14
CA PRO A 27 6.63 15.70 -19.90
C PRO A 27 7.43 16.26 -21.07
N ALA A 28 7.90 15.41 -22.01
CA ALA A 28 8.65 15.82 -23.18
C ALA A 28 7.73 16.39 -24.28
N ASP A 29 6.51 15.88 -24.40
CA ASP A 29 5.50 16.36 -25.34
C ASP A 29 4.09 16.15 -24.79
N PHE A 30 3.45 17.22 -24.35
CA PHE A 30 2.09 17.21 -23.80
C PHE A 30 0.99 16.95 -24.83
N ARG A 31 1.33 16.90 -26.11
CA ARG A 31 0.39 16.65 -27.21
C ARG A 31 0.67 15.33 -27.92
N ALA A 32 1.55 14.51 -27.34
CA ALA A 32 1.89 13.23 -27.92
C ALA A 32 0.65 12.32 -28.02
N THR A 33 0.51 11.68 -29.18
CA THR A 33 -0.59 10.76 -29.49
C THR A 33 -0.11 9.38 -29.89
N ALA A 34 1.22 9.19 -30.00
CA ALA A 34 1.84 7.93 -30.33
C ALA A 34 3.18 7.73 -29.62
N MET A 35 3.61 6.47 -29.51
CA MET A 35 4.85 6.07 -28.86
C MET A 35 5.38 4.78 -29.48
N VAL A 36 6.71 4.71 -29.68
CA VAL A 36 7.40 3.48 -30.12
C VAL A 36 8.21 2.90 -28.96
N VAL A 37 8.02 1.62 -28.73
CA VAL A 37 8.78 0.82 -27.75
C VAL A 37 9.68 -0.16 -28.50
N VAL A 38 10.98 -0.18 -28.18
CA VAL A 38 11.96 -1.12 -28.74
C VAL A 38 12.72 -1.79 -27.60
N ASN A 39 12.73 -3.11 -27.56
CA ASN A 39 13.43 -3.90 -26.53
C ASN A 39 13.11 -3.46 -25.09
N GLY A 40 11.85 -3.10 -24.85
CA GLY A 40 11.38 -2.68 -23.53
C GLY A 40 11.76 -1.26 -23.11
N GLN A 41 12.25 -0.44 -24.03
CA GLN A 41 12.54 0.98 -23.83
C GLN A 41 11.70 1.84 -24.76
N ILE A 42 11.35 3.04 -24.34
CA ILE A 42 10.69 4.05 -25.16
C ILE A 42 11.73 4.62 -26.12
N ALA A 43 11.55 4.34 -27.40
CA ALA A 43 12.47 4.80 -28.45
C ALA A 43 12.05 6.13 -29.08
N TRP A 44 10.73 6.43 -29.06
CA TRP A 44 10.18 7.65 -29.62
C TRP A 44 8.82 7.97 -28.99
N ILE A 45 8.50 9.26 -28.86
CA ILE A 45 7.19 9.80 -28.47
C ILE A 45 6.90 11.00 -29.38
N GLY A 46 5.67 11.13 -29.88
CA GLY A 46 5.27 12.26 -30.71
C GLY A 46 3.85 12.17 -31.25
N ALA A 47 3.57 12.94 -32.29
CA ALA A 47 2.25 13.00 -32.92
C ALA A 47 1.98 11.80 -33.84
N ASP A 48 0.70 11.40 -33.94
CA ASP A 48 0.27 10.25 -34.76
C ASP A 48 0.59 10.42 -36.26
N GLU A 49 0.54 11.67 -36.75
CA GLU A 49 0.93 11.95 -38.15
C GLU A 49 2.41 11.60 -38.44
N GLU A 50 3.27 11.65 -37.41
CA GLU A 50 4.69 11.26 -37.55
C GLU A 50 4.89 9.76 -37.34
N ALA A 51 3.96 9.10 -36.66
CA ALA A 51 4.01 7.67 -36.36
C ALA A 51 4.05 6.78 -37.61
N ALA A 52 3.47 7.24 -38.73
CA ALA A 52 3.50 6.55 -40.01
C ALA A 52 4.93 6.23 -40.50
N ARG A 53 5.93 7.05 -40.14
CA ARG A 53 7.35 6.82 -40.48
C ARG A 53 7.97 5.63 -39.72
N HIS A 54 7.32 5.21 -38.64
CA HIS A 54 7.77 4.10 -37.79
C HIS A 54 6.97 2.82 -38.05
N SER A 55 5.82 2.88 -38.75
CA SER A 55 4.92 1.73 -38.93
C SER A 55 5.54 0.61 -39.78
N ASP A 56 6.36 0.94 -40.77
CA ASP A 56 6.97 -0.04 -41.68
C ASP A 56 8.17 -0.79 -41.08
N GLY A 57 8.61 -0.38 -39.87
CA GLY A 57 9.83 -0.92 -39.24
C GLY A 57 9.58 -1.58 -37.87
N VAL A 58 8.31 -1.72 -37.42
CA VAL A 58 7.98 -2.33 -36.14
C VAL A 58 7.33 -3.71 -36.31
N ASP A 59 7.50 -4.57 -35.30
CA ASP A 59 6.96 -5.93 -35.31
C ASP A 59 5.44 -5.97 -35.00
N ALA A 60 4.94 -4.96 -34.29
CA ALA A 60 3.53 -4.85 -33.93
C ALA A 60 3.05 -3.39 -33.91
N VAL A 61 1.78 -3.19 -34.24
CA VAL A 61 1.09 -1.92 -34.10
C VAL A 61 -0.11 -2.14 -33.17
N VAL A 62 -0.30 -1.26 -32.22
CA VAL A 62 -1.43 -1.26 -31.28
C VAL A 62 -2.19 0.05 -31.48
N ASP A 63 -3.43 -0.03 -31.92
CA ASP A 63 -4.34 1.10 -31.97
C ASP A 63 -4.94 1.36 -30.58
N LEU A 64 -4.73 2.58 -30.06
CA LEU A 64 -5.15 2.97 -28.71
C LEU A 64 -6.63 3.40 -28.68
N ASP A 65 -7.23 3.70 -29.83
CA ASP A 65 -8.64 4.10 -29.96
C ASP A 65 -9.05 5.22 -28.98
N GLY A 66 -8.23 6.27 -28.90
CA GLY A 66 -8.44 7.39 -27.98
C GLY A 66 -8.06 7.13 -26.53
N ALA A 67 -7.52 5.97 -26.19
CA ALA A 67 -7.11 5.66 -24.81
C ALA A 67 -5.94 6.55 -24.35
N LEU A 68 -5.90 6.78 -23.04
CA LEU A 68 -4.82 7.51 -22.38
C LEU A 68 -3.70 6.54 -21.94
N VAL A 69 -2.45 6.89 -22.28
CA VAL A 69 -1.24 6.21 -21.81
C VAL A 69 -0.55 7.06 -20.76
N THR A 70 -0.36 6.50 -19.55
CA THR A 70 0.38 7.15 -18.46
C THR A 70 1.53 6.27 -17.98
N PRO A 71 2.54 6.81 -17.26
CA PRO A 71 3.39 5.93 -16.47
C PRO A 71 2.51 5.10 -15.53
N THR A 72 2.96 3.88 -15.18
CA THR A 72 2.23 3.08 -14.18
C THR A 72 2.20 3.80 -12.85
N PHE A 73 1.16 3.57 -12.07
CA PHE A 73 1.13 3.97 -10.68
C PHE A 73 2.16 3.21 -9.85
N VAL A 74 2.55 3.81 -8.73
CA VAL A 74 3.35 3.19 -7.68
C VAL A 74 2.53 3.22 -6.41
N ASP A 75 2.33 2.07 -5.78
CA ASP A 75 1.72 2.00 -4.47
C ASP A 75 2.82 1.98 -3.42
N ALA A 76 2.94 3.09 -2.66
CA ALA A 76 4.05 3.30 -1.76
C ALA A 76 3.90 2.60 -0.39
N HIS A 77 2.77 1.95 -0.12
CA HIS A 77 2.54 1.22 1.13
C HIS A 77 1.57 0.05 0.94
N VAL A 78 2.09 -1.17 0.99
CA VAL A 78 1.35 -2.41 0.71
C VAL A 78 1.76 -3.51 1.68
N HIS A 79 0.78 -4.34 2.06
CA HIS A 79 0.98 -5.64 2.72
C HIS A 79 0.57 -6.76 1.76
N THR A 80 1.48 -7.17 0.89
CA THR A 80 1.17 -7.99 -0.30
C THR A 80 0.51 -9.33 0.05
N SER A 81 1.08 -10.07 0.99
CA SER A 81 0.53 -11.37 1.40
C SER A 81 -0.83 -11.24 2.07
N ALA A 82 -1.00 -10.24 2.95
CA ALA A 82 -2.27 -9.96 3.61
C ALA A 82 -3.35 -9.54 2.60
N THR A 83 -2.97 -8.74 1.61
CA THR A 83 -3.85 -8.35 0.49
C THR A 83 -4.31 -9.56 -0.31
N GLY A 84 -3.39 -10.43 -0.68
CA GLY A 84 -3.75 -11.65 -1.42
C GLY A 84 -4.63 -12.59 -0.61
N MET A 85 -4.35 -12.73 0.67
CA MET A 85 -5.20 -13.47 1.59
C MET A 85 -6.61 -12.87 1.66
N ALA A 86 -6.73 -11.54 1.75
CA ALA A 86 -8.02 -10.84 1.74
C ALA A 86 -8.77 -11.04 0.40
N LEU A 87 -8.09 -10.88 -0.74
CA LEU A 87 -8.68 -11.10 -2.08
C LEU A 87 -9.15 -12.54 -2.31
N ARG A 88 -8.57 -13.50 -1.62
CA ARG A 88 -8.93 -14.92 -1.68
C ARG A 88 -9.73 -15.38 -0.47
N SER A 89 -10.12 -14.46 0.41
CA SER A 89 -10.92 -14.73 1.60
C SER A 89 -12.38 -15.03 1.27
N VAL A 90 -13.10 -15.40 2.31
CA VAL A 90 -14.58 -15.48 2.26
C VAL A 90 -15.12 -14.12 2.66
N GLU A 91 -15.49 -13.30 1.66
CA GLU A 91 -16.02 -11.97 1.91
C GLU A 91 -17.34 -12.00 2.68
N LEU A 92 -17.40 -11.32 3.82
CA LEU A 92 -18.56 -11.26 4.70
C LEU A 92 -19.12 -9.83 4.90
N THR A 93 -18.56 -8.82 4.25
CA THR A 93 -18.97 -7.41 4.43
C THR A 93 -20.45 -7.16 4.09
N ASP A 94 -20.99 -7.82 3.07
CA ASP A 94 -22.37 -7.66 2.60
C ASP A 94 -23.36 -8.68 3.17
N VAL A 95 -22.88 -9.55 4.06
CA VAL A 95 -23.68 -10.60 4.71
C VAL A 95 -24.67 -10.01 5.70
N ARG A 96 -25.90 -10.51 5.70
CA ARG A 96 -27.01 -9.95 6.47
C ARG A 96 -27.51 -10.87 7.60
N SER A 97 -26.84 -12.00 7.85
CA SER A 97 -27.18 -12.91 8.95
C SER A 97 -26.03 -13.86 9.26
N ALA A 98 -26.01 -14.40 10.48
CA ALA A 98 -25.09 -15.45 10.88
C ALA A 98 -25.25 -16.71 10.00
N ALA A 99 -26.47 -17.02 9.60
CA ALA A 99 -26.76 -18.17 8.74
C ALA A 99 -26.15 -18.00 7.33
N GLU A 100 -26.22 -16.80 6.74
CA GLU A 100 -25.60 -16.50 5.46
C GLU A 100 -24.08 -16.56 5.55
N ALA A 101 -23.47 -15.99 6.60
CA ALA A 101 -22.03 -16.08 6.86
C ALA A 101 -21.56 -17.53 6.91
N LEU A 102 -22.25 -18.37 7.67
CA LEU A 102 -21.94 -19.79 7.79
C LEU A 102 -22.08 -20.55 6.45
N ALA A 103 -23.08 -20.21 5.63
CA ALA A 103 -23.24 -20.82 4.31
C ALA A 103 -22.08 -20.49 3.37
N ARG A 104 -21.59 -19.22 3.37
CA ARG A 104 -20.40 -18.82 2.60
C ARG A 104 -19.13 -19.53 3.09
N ILE A 105 -18.96 -19.63 4.40
CA ILE A 105 -17.83 -20.35 5.02
C ILE A 105 -17.87 -21.83 4.65
N GLU A 106 -19.05 -22.48 4.67
CA GLU A 106 -19.21 -23.89 4.28
C GLU A 106 -18.85 -24.11 2.80
N ASP A 107 -19.33 -23.26 1.89
CA ASP A 107 -18.99 -23.35 0.47
C ASP A 107 -17.48 -23.20 0.23
N ALA A 108 -16.85 -22.25 0.93
CA ALA A 108 -15.40 -22.08 0.88
C ALA A 108 -14.64 -23.29 1.42
N ALA A 109 -15.07 -23.86 2.54
CA ALA A 109 -14.46 -25.05 3.13
C ALA A 109 -14.49 -26.25 2.17
N ARG A 110 -15.62 -26.45 1.49
CA ARG A 110 -15.76 -27.49 0.45
C ARG A 110 -14.78 -27.28 -0.71
N LYS A 111 -14.67 -26.04 -1.22
CA LYS A 111 -13.75 -25.69 -2.32
C LYS A 111 -12.29 -25.79 -1.91
N ARG A 112 -11.97 -25.50 -0.66
CA ARG A 112 -10.60 -25.50 -0.13
C ARG A 112 -10.08 -26.86 0.32
N GLN A 113 -10.94 -27.90 0.35
CA GLN A 113 -10.56 -29.28 0.63
C GLN A 113 -9.73 -29.45 1.91
N GLY A 114 -10.20 -28.85 3.01
CA GLY A 114 -9.56 -28.97 4.33
C GLY A 114 -8.44 -27.95 4.62
N ARG A 115 -8.13 -27.03 3.68
CA ARG A 115 -7.22 -25.92 3.97
C ARG A 115 -7.90 -24.89 4.89
N PRO A 116 -7.10 -24.10 5.68
CA PRO A 116 -7.63 -23.06 6.55
C PRO A 116 -8.55 -22.07 5.81
N VAL A 117 -9.62 -21.65 6.47
CA VAL A 117 -10.58 -20.67 5.97
C VAL A 117 -10.38 -19.35 6.69
N TYR A 118 -10.08 -18.29 5.91
CA TYR A 118 -10.10 -16.91 6.34
C TYR A 118 -11.41 -16.27 5.91
N ALA A 119 -12.20 -15.76 6.89
CA ALA A 119 -13.52 -15.20 6.64
C ALA A 119 -13.71 -13.89 7.41
N PRO A 120 -13.08 -12.78 6.93
CA PRO A 120 -13.08 -11.49 7.61
C PRO A 120 -14.37 -10.69 7.40
N SER A 121 -14.46 -9.57 8.15
CA SER A 121 -15.38 -8.45 7.89
C SER A 121 -16.85 -8.73 8.21
N TRP A 122 -17.15 -9.65 9.14
CA TRP A 122 -18.51 -9.78 9.65
C TRP A 122 -18.83 -8.63 10.63
N ASP A 123 -20.12 -8.22 10.66
CA ASP A 123 -20.65 -7.20 11.54
C ASP A 123 -22.04 -7.62 12.04
N GLU A 124 -22.10 -8.12 13.29
CA GLU A 124 -23.30 -8.60 13.93
C GLU A 124 -24.33 -7.51 14.23
N ASP A 125 -23.89 -6.25 14.28
CA ASP A 125 -24.79 -5.13 14.54
C ASP A 125 -25.80 -4.93 13.40
N ALA A 126 -25.40 -5.35 12.17
CA ALA A 126 -26.25 -5.34 10.98
C ALA A 126 -27.15 -6.59 10.86
N TRP A 127 -27.03 -7.58 11.75
CA TRP A 127 -27.73 -8.87 11.64
C TRP A 127 -28.93 -8.97 12.59
N PRO A 128 -30.02 -9.68 12.19
CA PRO A 128 -31.19 -9.86 13.05
C PRO A 128 -30.89 -10.69 14.33
N GLU A 129 -29.85 -11.54 14.29
CA GLU A 129 -29.44 -12.34 15.44
C GLU A 129 -28.67 -11.51 16.49
N HIS A 130 -28.13 -10.34 16.14
CA HIS A 130 -27.29 -9.48 16.98
C HIS A 130 -26.18 -10.26 17.73
N ARG A 131 -25.61 -11.25 17.08
CA ARG A 131 -24.51 -12.07 17.59
C ARG A 131 -23.63 -12.58 16.45
N PRO A 132 -22.34 -12.78 16.72
CA PRO A 132 -21.47 -13.47 15.77
C PRO A 132 -21.83 -14.97 15.65
N PRO A 133 -21.28 -15.70 14.66
CA PRO A 133 -21.24 -17.16 14.65
C PRO A 133 -20.54 -17.68 15.91
N THR A 134 -20.73 -18.94 16.23
CA THR A 134 -20.03 -19.61 17.34
C THR A 134 -18.98 -20.59 16.79
N ALA A 135 -17.99 -20.96 17.63
CA ALA A 135 -17.01 -21.99 17.29
C ALA A 135 -17.68 -23.30 16.81
N GLN A 136 -18.76 -23.71 17.50
CA GLN A 136 -19.50 -24.93 17.14
C GLN A 136 -20.22 -24.81 15.80
N GLU A 137 -20.69 -23.62 15.43
CA GLU A 137 -21.30 -23.36 14.13
C GLU A 137 -20.22 -23.38 13.02
N LEU A 138 -19.04 -22.76 13.29
CA LEU A 138 -17.89 -22.85 12.38
C LEU A 138 -17.39 -24.29 12.20
N ASP A 139 -17.30 -25.06 13.29
CA ASP A 139 -16.88 -26.47 13.25
C ASP A 139 -17.84 -27.31 12.38
N ARG A 140 -19.15 -27.07 12.48
CA ARG A 140 -20.14 -27.75 11.61
C ARG A 140 -19.99 -27.33 10.15
N ALA A 141 -19.87 -26.03 9.88
CA ALA A 141 -19.74 -25.50 8.52
C ALA A 141 -18.47 -25.97 7.81
N THR A 142 -17.39 -26.22 8.55
CA THR A 142 -16.10 -26.60 7.98
C THR A 142 -15.67 -28.04 8.27
N TYR A 143 -16.58 -28.86 8.82
CA TYR A 143 -16.31 -30.26 9.16
C TYR A 143 -15.11 -30.41 10.12
N GLY A 144 -14.99 -29.48 11.08
CA GLY A 144 -13.90 -29.44 12.04
C GLY A 144 -12.61 -28.78 11.52
N GLY A 145 -12.66 -28.06 10.41
CA GLY A 145 -11.53 -27.36 9.83
C GLY A 145 -11.08 -26.12 10.63
N VAL A 146 -9.91 -25.61 10.28
CA VAL A 146 -9.36 -24.36 10.86
C VAL A 146 -10.06 -23.17 10.24
N VAL A 147 -10.66 -22.31 11.08
CA VAL A 147 -11.28 -21.04 10.67
C VAL A 147 -10.79 -19.91 11.55
N TYR A 148 -10.38 -18.83 10.91
CA TYR A 148 -10.15 -17.53 11.53
C TYR A 148 -11.07 -16.52 10.87
N SER A 149 -12.02 -15.98 11.63
CA SER A 149 -13.05 -15.06 11.15
C SER A 149 -13.04 -13.78 11.98
N PRO A 150 -12.20 -12.78 11.60
CA PRO A 150 -12.15 -11.51 12.31
C PRO A 150 -13.36 -10.64 12.00
N ARG A 151 -13.76 -9.86 13.00
CA ARG A 151 -14.78 -8.80 12.89
C ARG A 151 -14.29 -7.69 11.96
N VAL A 152 -15.21 -6.91 11.43
CA VAL A 152 -14.95 -5.78 10.53
C VAL A 152 -13.92 -4.78 11.08
N ASP A 153 -13.83 -4.61 12.41
CA ASP A 153 -12.86 -3.72 13.06
C ASP A 153 -11.49 -4.38 13.33
N GLY A 154 -11.34 -5.68 13.07
CA GLY A 154 -10.09 -6.40 13.27
C GLY A 154 -9.66 -6.62 14.72
N HIS A 155 -10.43 -6.15 15.74
CA HIS A 155 -10.05 -6.23 17.15
C HIS A 155 -10.57 -7.48 17.88
N SER A 156 -11.43 -8.25 17.23
CA SER A 156 -11.96 -9.51 17.71
C SER A 156 -12.14 -10.48 16.55
N ALA A 157 -12.25 -11.76 16.86
CA ALA A 157 -12.55 -12.79 15.88
C ALA A 157 -13.40 -13.90 16.50
N VAL A 158 -14.13 -14.64 15.65
CA VAL A 158 -14.62 -15.97 16.02
C VAL A 158 -13.72 -17.02 15.38
N ILE A 159 -13.30 -17.99 16.16
CA ILE A 159 -12.40 -19.04 15.72
C ILE A 159 -12.99 -20.43 15.92
N SER A 160 -12.64 -21.36 15.03
CA SER A 160 -13.03 -22.77 15.18
C SER A 160 -12.35 -23.43 16.37
N SER A 161 -12.92 -24.54 16.86
CA SER A 161 -12.33 -25.33 17.93
C SER A 161 -10.93 -25.86 17.57
N ALA A 162 -10.69 -26.17 16.29
CA ALA A 162 -9.38 -26.59 15.80
C ALA A 162 -8.32 -25.50 15.97
N LEU A 163 -8.62 -24.24 15.61
CA LEU A 163 -7.71 -23.12 15.80
C LEU A 163 -7.52 -22.81 17.28
N ALA A 164 -8.61 -22.81 18.07
CA ALA A 164 -8.55 -22.57 19.52
C ALA A 164 -7.62 -23.59 20.24
N ALA A 165 -7.66 -24.84 19.82
CA ALA A 165 -6.75 -25.88 20.34
C ALA A 165 -5.30 -25.66 19.90
N ALA A 166 -5.08 -25.28 18.65
CA ALA A 166 -3.73 -25.05 18.10
C ALA A 166 -3.02 -23.87 18.76
N CYS A 167 -3.72 -22.76 19.02
CA CYS A 167 -3.14 -21.55 19.63
C CYS A 167 -3.24 -21.51 21.16
N GLY A 168 -3.90 -22.49 21.80
CA GLY A 168 -4.10 -22.51 23.25
C GLY A 168 -4.99 -21.38 23.78
N ALA A 169 -5.82 -20.77 22.94
CA ALA A 169 -6.64 -19.59 23.23
C ALA A 169 -7.51 -19.73 24.48
N ARG A 170 -7.96 -20.95 24.80
CA ARG A 170 -8.82 -21.24 25.97
C ARG A 170 -8.19 -20.86 27.30
N ASN A 171 -6.85 -20.75 27.36
CA ASN A 171 -6.09 -20.43 28.57
C ASN A 171 -5.62 -18.96 28.58
N LEU A 172 -5.99 -18.16 27.59
CA LEU A 172 -5.51 -16.80 27.42
C LEU A 172 -6.59 -15.76 27.77
N PRO A 173 -6.21 -14.59 28.27
CA PRO A 173 -7.11 -13.46 28.44
C PRO A 173 -7.83 -13.11 27.13
N GLY A 174 -9.15 -12.91 27.22
CA GLY A 174 -9.98 -12.60 26.05
C GLY A 174 -10.64 -13.80 25.37
N TRP A 175 -10.46 -15.03 25.89
CA TRP A 175 -11.25 -16.20 25.45
C TRP A 175 -12.70 -16.12 25.92
N ASN A 176 -13.63 -16.52 25.06
CA ASN A 176 -15.03 -16.77 25.38
C ASN A 176 -15.44 -18.16 24.87
N ASP A 177 -16.25 -18.89 25.62
CA ASP A 177 -16.66 -20.28 25.27
C ASP A 177 -17.49 -20.37 23.99
N SER A 178 -18.02 -19.27 23.48
CA SER A 178 -18.63 -19.20 22.15
C SER A 178 -17.61 -19.30 21.00
N GLY A 179 -16.31 -19.19 21.29
CA GLY A 179 -15.25 -19.09 20.31
C GLY A 179 -14.90 -17.65 19.90
N LEU A 180 -15.56 -16.65 20.49
CA LEU A 180 -15.16 -15.25 20.36
C LEU A 180 -13.86 -15.02 21.11
N VAL A 181 -12.88 -14.41 20.46
CA VAL A 181 -11.55 -14.07 21.02
C VAL A 181 -11.28 -12.58 20.89
N THR A 182 -10.69 -12.03 21.95
CA THR A 182 -10.19 -10.65 22.01
C THR A 182 -8.81 -10.66 22.67
N ARG A 183 -8.10 -9.53 22.69
CA ARG A 183 -6.80 -9.36 23.38
C ARG A 183 -5.81 -10.48 23.05
N GLU A 184 -5.15 -11.05 24.06
CA GLU A 184 -4.09 -12.07 23.91
C GLU A 184 -4.59 -13.33 23.19
N ALA A 185 -5.84 -13.76 23.47
CA ALA A 185 -6.44 -14.90 22.79
C ALA A 185 -6.64 -14.62 21.28
N HIS A 186 -7.00 -13.39 20.93
CA HIS A 186 -7.12 -12.97 19.51
C HIS A 186 -5.75 -12.91 18.83
N HIS A 187 -4.75 -12.31 19.49
CA HIS A 187 -3.39 -12.24 18.94
C HIS A 187 -2.82 -13.65 18.69
N ALA A 188 -2.93 -14.55 19.66
CA ALA A 188 -2.48 -15.93 19.51
C ALA A 188 -3.20 -16.67 18.39
N ALA A 189 -4.51 -16.45 18.23
CA ALA A 189 -5.29 -17.06 17.15
C ALA A 189 -4.88 -16.55 15.78
N ARG A 190 -4.69 -15.24 15.63
CA ARG A 190 -4.24 -14.60 14.39
C ARG A 190 -2.86 -15.10 13.98
N ASP A 191 -1.91 -15.09 14.92
CA ASP A 191 -0.52 -15.47 14.65
C ASP A 191 -0.43 -16.96 14.31
N THR A 192 -1.12 -17.82 15.06
CA THR A 192 -1.19 -19.27 14.76
C THR A 192 -1.85 -19.55 13.41
N PHE A 193 -2.92 -18.81 13.06
CA PHE A 193 -3.56 -18.94 11.75
C PHE A 193 -2.59 -18.57 10.62
N ARG A 194 -1.90 -17.45 10.75
CA ARG A 194 -0.91 -16.96 9.77
C ARG A 194 0.24 -17.95 9.62
N ASP A 195 0.80 -18.43 10.71
CA ASP A 195 1.91 -19.40 10.72
C ASP A 195 1.50 -20.77 10.14
N GLY A 196 0.21 -21.08 10.17
CA GLY A 196 -0.37 -22.28 9.55
C GLY A 196 -0.59 -22.17 8.05
N ILE A 197 -0.37 -21.02 7.42
CA ILE A 197 -0.51 -20.86 5.97
C ILE A 197 0.65 -21.57 5.27
N SER A 198 0.32 -22.50 4.35
CA SER A 198 1.37 -23.21 3.62
C SER A 198 2.17 -22.26 2.71
N PRO A 199 3.47 -22.55 2.45
CA PRO A 199 4.25 -21.77 1.49
C PRO A 199 3.64 -21.71 0.10
N ALA A 200 2.88 -22.72 -0.31
CA ALA A 200 2.16 -22.72 -1.59
C ALA A 200 0.95 -21.77 -1.58
N ASP A 201 0.18 -21.73 -0.49
CA ASP A 201 -0.93 -20.80 -0.34
C ASP A 201 -0.42 -19.37 -0.22
N ARG A 202 0.64 -19.11 0.54
CA ARG A 202 1.29 -17.80 0.64
C ARG A 202 1.73 -17.28 -0.73
N ARG A 203 2.44 -18.08 -1.53
CA ARG A 203 2.80 -17.69 -2.91
C ARG A 203 1.60 -17.46 -3.82
N ALA A 204 0.52 -18.19 -3.62
CA ALA A 204 -0.72 -17.97 -4.36
C ALA A 204 -1.42 -16.67 -3.93
N ASP A 205 -1.35 -16.30 -2.64
CA ASP A 205 -1.85 -15.02 -2.12
C ASP A 205 -1.02 -13.86 -2.69
N ILE A 206 0.30 -13.93 -2.61
CA ILE A 206 1.22 -12.95 -3.22
C ILE A 206 0.91 -12.76 -4.71
N GLY A 207 0.77 -13.87 -5.46
CA GLY A 207 0.44 -13.83 -6.88
C GLY A 207 -0.92 -13.17 -7.16
N ALA A 208 -1.93 -13.40 -6.31
CA ALA A 208 -3.24 -12.77 -6.43
C ALA A 208 -3.16 -11.24 -6.21
N ALA A 209 -2.43 -10.80 -5.18
CA ALA A 209 -2.23 -9.39 -4.89
C ALA A 209 -1.50 -8.66 -6.02
N LEU A 210 -0.36 -9.20 -6.49
CA LEU A 210 0.40 -8.59 -7.59
C LEU A 210 -0.38 -8.56 -8.91
N LYS A 211 -1.20 -9.59 -9.17
CA LYS A 211 -2.11 -9.58 -10.32
C LYS A 211 -3.19 -8.51 -10.20
N ALA A 212 -3.76 -8.32 -9.00
CA ALA A 212 -4.73 -7.26 -8.75
C ALA A 212 -4.09 -5.86 -8.89
N ALA A 213 -2.87 -5.67 -8.39
CA ALA A 213 -2.11 -4.44 -8.56
C ALA A 213 -1.85 -4.14 -10.06
N ALA A 214 -1.42 -5.14 -10.84
CA ALA A 214 -1.25 -4.99 -12.29
C ALA A 214 -2.57 -4.63 -12.99
N ALA A 215 -3.70 -5.24 -12.60
CA ALA A 215 -5.02 -4.92 -13.12
C ALA A 215 -5.48 -3.50 -12.76
N ALA A 216 -4.99 -2.93 -11.67
CA ALA A 216 -5.20 -1.55 -11.26
C ALA A 216 -4.23 -0.55 -11.92
N GLY A 217 -3.34 -0.98 -12.83
CA GLY A 217 -2.35 -0.11 -13.48
C GLY A 217 -1.14 0.22 -12.61
N ILE A 218 -0.90 -0.53 -11.54
CA ILE A 218 0.23 -0.37 -10.63
C ILE A 218 1.40 -1.20 -11.15
N GLY A 219 2.56 -0.57 -11.34
CA GLY A 219 3.78 -1.20 -11.85
C GLY A 219 4.86 -1.42 -10.80
N LEU A 220 4.73 -0.80 -9.63
CA LEU A 220 5.62 -0.95 -8.50
C LEU A 220 4.80 -0.91 -7.21
N VAL A 221 5.11 -1.81 -6.28
CA VAL A 221 4.60 -1.77 -4.91
C VAL A 221 5.74 -1.69 -3.91
N HIS A 222 5.53 -0.97 -2.81
CA HIS A 222 6.42 -0.99 -1.66
C HIS A 222 5.85 -1.92 -0.60
N GLU A 223 6.48 -3.08 -0.44
CA GLU A 223 6.14 -4.04 0.60
C GLU A 223 6.62 -3.53 1.95
N ASN A 224 5.70 -3.27 2.87
CA ASN A 224 5.99 -2.88 4.25
C ASN A 224 5.83 -4.10 5.17
N ALA A 225 6.91 -4.87 5.28
CA ALA A 225 6.99 -6.07 6.09
C ALA A 225 7.65 -5.81 7.46
N GLY A 226 7.47 -6.71 8.39
CA GLY A 226 8.11 -6.62 9.70
C GLY A 226 7.81 -7.83 10.58
N PRO A 227 8.56 -8.05 11.67
CA PRO A 227 8.42 -9.24 12.53
C PRO A 227 7.02 -9.43 13.11
N HIS A 228 6.28 -8.32 13.29
CA HIS A 228 4.92 -8.32 13.84
C HIS A 228 3.81 -8.36 12.78
N LEU A 229 4.17 -8.19 11.49
CA LEU A 229 3.25 -8.14 10.36
C LEU A 229 3.30 -9.41 9.51
N SER A 230 4.51 -9.89 9.27
CA SER A 230 4.78 -11.04 8.41
C SER A 230 6.01 -11.80 8.92
N SER A 231 6.60 -12.64 8.10
CA SER A 231 7.86 -13.32 8.42
C SER A 231 8.96 -12.96 7.41
N ALA A 232 10.21 -13.26 7.75
CA ALA A 232 11.33 -13.09 6.83
C ALA A 232 11.16 -13.92 5.55
N GLU A 233 10.59 -15.13 5.68
CA GLU A 233 10.29 -16.01 4.54
C GLU A 233 9.15 -15.44 3.68
N ASP A 234 8.18 -14.76 4.30
CA ASP A 234 7.10 -14.08 3.58
C ASP A 234 7.66 -12.95 2.73
N LEU A 235 8.45 -12.05 3.34
CA LEU A 235 9.13 -10.97 2.62
C LEU A 235 10.00 -11.51 1.47
N ALA A 236 10.76 -12.59 1.71
CA ALA A 236 11.58 -13.22 0.67
C ALA A 236 10.74 -13.75 -0.50
N ASP A 237 9.58 -14.39 -0.23
CA ASP A 237 8.66 -14.85 -1.26
C ASP A 237 8.05 -13.65 -2.05
N VAL A 238 7.74 -12.52 -1.39
CA VAL A 238 7.22 -11.29 -2.03
C VAL A 238 8.28 -10.66 -2.95
N LEU A 239 9.51 -10.48 -2.46
CA LEU A 239 10.63 -9.94 -3.26
C LEU A 239 10.92 -10.83 -4.48
N ALA A 240 11.00 -12.16 -4.26
CA ALA A 240 11.19 -13.12 -5.34
C ALA A 240 10.05 -13.09 -6.36
N ALA A 241 8.82 -12.76 -5.95
CA ALA A 241 7.70 -12.58 -6.87
C ALA A 241 7.89 -11.34 -7.75
N GLY A 242 8.33 -10.21 -7.20
CA GLY A 242 8.66 -9.00 -7.95
C GLY A 242 9.80 -9.20 -8.96
N ASP A 243 10.79 -10.00 -8.59
CA ASP A 243 11.97 -10.27 -9.44
C ASP A 243 11.65 -11.16 -10.66
N ARG A 244 10.56 -11.94 -10.64
CA ARG A 244 10.17 -12.77 -11.82
C ARG A 244 9.83 -11.94 -13.05
N GLY A 245 9.46 -10.67 -12.88
CA GLY A 245 9.14 -9.76 -13.98
C GLY A 245 7.83 -10.08 -14.71
N ASP A 246 6.96 -10.90 -14.14
CA ASP A 246 5.64 -11.24 -14.68
C ASP A 246 4.48 -10.49 -13.99
N GLY A 247 4.82 -9.51 -13.17
CA GLY A 247 3.91 -8.61 -12.44
C GLY A 247 4.61 -7.31 -12.06
N PRO A 248 4.01 -6.52 -11.16
CA PRO A 248 4.62 -5.33 -10.58
C PRO A 248 5.97 -5.62 -9.95
N GLN A 249 6.87 -4.64 -10.04
CA GLN A 249 8.12 -4.66 -9.30
C GLN A 249 7.82 -4.51 -7.81
N VAL A 250 8.73 -4.98 -6.95
CA VAL A 250 8.60 -4.87 -5.50
C VAL A 250 9.86 -4.22 -4.93
N ILE A 251 9.68 -3.23 -4.06
CA ILE A 251 10.73 -2.70 -3.18
C ILE A 251 10.33 -3.04 -1.75
N GLY A 252 11.18 -3.80 -1.03
CA GLY A 252 10.89 -4.22 0.34
C GLY A 252 11.40 -3.26 1.39
N TYR A 253 10.65 -3.16 2.47
CA TYR A 253 11.01 -2.53 3.74
C TYR A 253 10.81 -3.51 4.88
N TRP A 254 11.60 -3.36 5.96
CA TRP A 254 11.52 -4.24 7.12
C TRP A 254 11.43 -3.44 8.41
N ALA A 255 10.31 -3.53 9.10
CA ALA A 255 9.97 -2.74 10.28
C ALA A 255 10.58 -3.35 11.57
N GLU A 256 11.90 -3.22 11.74
CA GLU A 256 12.61 -3.68 12.92
C GLU A 256 13.55 -2.59 13.45
N LEU A 257 13.44 -2.31 14.76
CA LEU A 257 14.20 -1.25 15.42
C LEU A 257 15.67 -1.66 15.55
N VAL A 258 16.58 -0.72 15.28
CA VAL A 258 18.03 -0.90 15.43
C VAL A 258 18.64 0.27 16.17
N ALA A 259 19.75 0.03 16.88
CA ALA A 259 20.44 1.02 17.68
C ALA A 259 21.83 1.41 17.13
N ASP A 260 22.38 0.66 16.19
CA ASP A 260 23.71 0.93 15.63
C ASP A 260 23.83 0.61 14.14
N GLU A 261 24.84 1.18 13.48
CA GLU A 261 25.12 1.04 12.05
C GLU A 261 25.28 -0.41 11.59
N ALA A 262 25.94 -1.25 12.40
CA ALA A 262 26.24 -2.64 12.02
C ALA A 262 24.95 -3.48 11.99
N GLN A 263 24.07 -3.27 12.96
CA GLN A 263 22.74 -3.89 12.98
C GLN A 263 21.91 -3.45 11.77
N ALA A 264 21.87 -2.13 11.51
CA ALA A 264 21.11 -1.57 10.39
C ALA A 264 21.58 -2.15 9.06
N ARG A 265 22.88 -2.15 8.80
CA ARG A 265 23.49 -2.74 7.60
C ARG A 265 23.19 -4.23 7.48
N GLY A 266 23.44 -4.98 8.58
CA GLY A 266 23.25 -6.43 8.60
C GLY A 266 21.81 -6.87 8.36
N LEU A 267 20.81 -6.14 8.89
CA LEU A 267 19.40 -6.44 8.65
C LEU A 267 18.98 -6.07 7.21
N ALA A 268 19.37 -4.90 6.72
CA ALA A 268 19.04 -4.46 5.37
C ALA A 268 19.62 -5.43 4.31
N GLU A 269 20.87 -5.85 4.47
CA GLU A 269 21.53 -6.82 3.58
C GLU A 269 20.89 -8.23 3.69
N ARG A 270 20.58 -8.68 4.90
CA ARG A 270 19.98 -10.00 5.15
C ARG A 270 18.64 -10.16 4.46
N HIS A 271 17.80 -9.12 4.51
CA HIS A 271 16.46 -9.14 3.96
C HIS A 271 16.38 -8.60 2.53
N GLY A 272 17.46 -8.01 2.00
CA GLY A 272 17.47 -7.41 0.67
C GLY A 272 16.54 -6.20 0.54
N VAL A 273 16.36 -5.44 1.63
CA VAL A 273 15.40 -4.33 1.71
C VAL A 273 16.04 -2.98 1.46
N ARG A 274 15.24 -2.02 1.01
CA ARG A 274 15.63 -0.64 0.79
C ARG A 274 15.85 0.13 2.10
N GLY A 275 15.10 -0.24 3.13
CA GLY A 275 15.14 0.45 4.40
C GLY A 275 14.60 -0.39 5.55
N LEU A 276 14.96 0.03 6.77
CA LEU A 276 14.34 -0.44 7.99
C LEU A 276 13.23 0.55 8.33
N ALA A 277 12.06 0.30 7.78
CA ALA A 277 10.96 1.25 7.65
C ALA A 277 9.63 0.54 7.45
N GLY A 278 8.58 1.31 7.21
CA GLY A 278 7.21 0.82 7.11
C GLY A 278 6.53 0.91 8.46
N ASP A 279 5.82 -0.14 8.87
CA ASP A 279 5.06 -0.17 10.12
C ASP A 279 5.93 -0.46 11.36
N LEU A 280 7.05 0.25 11.48
CA LEU A 280 7.75 0.44 12.72
C LEU A 280 6.99 1.51 13.53
N ASN A 281 6.10 1.07 14.39
CA ASN A 281 5.06 1.89 14.97
C ASN A 281 5.59 2.86 16.03
N ILE A 282 5.44 4.17 15.78
CA ILE A 282 5.52 5.20 16.83
C ILE A 282 4.25 5.13 17.69
N ASP A 283 3.11 4.95 17.03
CA ASP A 283 1.78 4.87 17.65
C ASP A 283 0.87 3.92 16.88
N GLY A 284 -0.42 3.94 17.18
CA GLY A 284 -1.41 3.14 16.47
C GLY A 284 -2.33 3.99 15.59
N SER A 285 -3.63 3.64 15.50
CA SER A 285 -4.61 4.25 14.61
C SER A 285 -5.71 5.03 15.35
N ILE A 286 -6.34 5.99 14.63
CA ILE A 286 -7.48 6.75 15.15
C ILE A 286 -8.70 5.83 15.37
N GLY A 287 -8.95 4.90 14.43
CA GLY A 287 -10.10 4.00 14.51
C GLY A 287 -10.15 3.20 15.81
N SER A 288 -9.03 2.60 16.19
CA SER A 288 -8.88 1.81 17.42
C SER A 288 -8.53 2.64 18.67
N ARG A 289 -8.40 3.95 18.55
CA ARG A 289 -8.02 4.87 19.62
C ARG A 289 -6.64 4.58 20.21
N THR A 290 -5.72 4.15 19.37
CA THR A 290 -4.34 3.82 19.74
C THR A 290 -3.32 4.79 19.16
N ALA A 291 -3.70 5.70 18.27
CA ALA A 291 -2.85 6.80 17.83
C ALA A 291 -2.55 7.75 19.01
N SER A 292 -1.28 8.13 19.17
CA SER A 292 -0.80 8.96 20.29
C SER A 292 -1.14 10.43 20.09
N LEU A 293 -1.95 10.98 20.98
CA LEU A 293 -2.55 12.30 20.85
C LEU A 293 -2.10 13.26 21.96
N ARG A 294 -1.91 14.55 21.61
CA ARG A 294 -1.70 15.64 22.57
C ARG A 294 -2.93 15.89 23.46
N ALA A 295 -4.12 15.54 22.98
CA ALA A 295 -5.38 15.70 23.70
C ALA A 295 -6.24 14.43 23.57
N PRO A 296 -7.02 14.06 24.61
CA PRO A 296 -7.78 12.81 24.64
C PRO A 296 -8.77 12.66 23.47
N TYR A 297 -9.14 11.40 23.18
CA TYR A 297 -10.29 11.07 22.34
C TYR A 297 -11.57 11.62 22.96
N VAL A 298 -12.53 12.09 22.12
CA VAL A 298 -13.74 12.78 22.60
C VAL A 298 -14.96 11.89 22.74
N ASP A 299 -14.95 10.69 22.16
CA ASP A 299 -16.12 9.82 22.11
C ASP A 299 -16.40 9.01 23.40
N GLY A 300 -15.55 9.13 24.39
CA GLY A 300 -15.74 8.52 25.71
C GLY A 300 -15.64 6.99 25.77
N HIS A 301 -15.33 6.33 24.63
CA HIS A 301 -15.28 4.87 24.52
C HIS A 301 -13.85 4.28 24.59
N GLY A 302 -12.83 5.12 24.74
CA GLY A 302 -11.45 4.65 24.94
C GLY A 302 -11.22 4.06 26.33
N PRO A 303 -10.18 3.22 26.53
CA PRO A 303 -9.74 2.85 27.85
C PRO A 303 -9.46 4.11 28.67
N ARG A 304 -9.68 4.06 29.98
CA ARG A 304 -9.26 5.12 30.89
C ARG A 304 -7.93 4.71 31.50
N ASP A 305 -7.05 5.66 31.69
CA ASP A 305 -5.82 5.43 32.42
C ASP A 305 -6.13 5.03 33.88
N GLY A 306 -5.18 4.44 34.57
CA GLY A 306 -5.41 3.89 35.93
C GLY A 306 -5.87 4.90 36.97
N ASP A 307 -5.74 6.20 36.67
CA ASP A 307 -6.27 7.31 37.50
C ASP A 307 -7.67 7.82 37.06
N GLY A 308 -8.25 7.19 36.02
CA GLY A 308 -9.56 7.57 35.47
C GLY A 308 -9.53 8.68 34.41
N THR A 309 -8.35 9.19 34.04
CA THR A 309 -8.22 10.17 32.95
C THR A 309 -8.58 9.58 31.59
N ALA A 310 -9.01 10.44 30.68
CA ALA A 310 -9.35 10.01 29.32
C ALA A 310 -8.05 9.68 28.55
N HIS A 311 -8.07 8.55 27.85
CA HIS A 311 -6.92 8.00 27.14
C HIS A 311 -6.50 8.85 25.93
N CYS A 312 -5.18 9.05 25.78
CA CYS A 312 -4.57 9.77 24.67
C CYS A 312 -3.92 8.84 23.61
N GLY A 313 -4.23 7.56 23.60
CA GLY A 313 -3.60 6.58 22.71
C GLY A 313 -2.33 5.97 23.32
N ASN A 314 -1.53 5.32 22.49
CA ASN A 314 -0.32 4.61 22.90
C ASN A 314 0.89 5.15 22.14
N ALA A 315 1.96 5.47 22.87
CA ALA A 315 3.28 5.68 22.30
C ALA A 315 4.10 4.39 22.44
N TYR A 316 4.63 3.87 21.37
CA TYR A 316 5.39 2.61 21.36
C TYR A 316 6.90 2.84 21.34
N LEU A 317 7.37 3.96 20.81
CA LEU A 317 8.78 4.33 20.77
C LEU A 317 9.02 5.69 21.44
N THR A 318 10.21 5.84 22.01
CA THR A 318 10.70 7.08 22.61
C THR A 318 11.47 7.91 21.58
N VAL A 319 11.69 9.20 21.91
CA VAL A 319 12.53 10.12 21.11
C VAL A 319 13.96 9.57 20.93
N GLU A 320 14.51 8.94 21.98
CA GLU A 320 15.85 8.33 21.97
C GLU A 320 15.93 7.13 21.03
N GLU A 321 14.92 6.26 21.03
CA GLU A 321 14.86 5.11 20.13
C GLU A 321 14.73 5.55 18.68
N VAL A 322 13.90 6.54 18.38
CA VAL A 322 13.80 7.16 17.06
C VAL A 322 15.13 7.76 16.62
N ARG A 323 15.79 8.54 17.50
CA ARG A 323 17.12 9.13 17.24
C ARG A 323 18.13 8.05 16.86
N ASP A 324 18.24 7.01 17.66
CA ASP A 324 19.24 5.97 17.50
C ASP A 324 18.99 5.17 16.21
N HIS A 325 17.74 4.84 15.93
CA HIS A 325 17.34 4.15 14.70
C HIS A 325 17.64 4.99 13.44
N VAL A 326 17.27 6.27 13.44
CA VAL A 326 17.54 7.19 12.32
C VAL A 326 19.04 7.37 12.12
N ALA A 327 19.82 7.53 13.21
CA ALA A 327 21.27 7.66 13.14
C ALA A 327 21.92 6.39 12.59
N ALA A 328 21.52 5.21 13.10
CA ALA A 328 22.02 3.90 12.67
C ALA A 328 21.76 3.68 11.17
N CYS A 329 20.53 3.89 10.70
CA CYS A 329 20.15 3.73 9.30
C CYS A 329 20.89 4.73 8.40
N SER A 330 21.00 6.02 8.81
CA SER A 330 21.71 7.05 8.04
C SER A 330 23.20 6.69 7.86
N LEU A 331 23.86 6.19 8.91
CA LEU A 331 25.27 5.76 8.86
C LEU A 331 25.44 4.51 7.99
N ALA A 332 24.49 3.60 8.03
CA ALA A 332 24.48 2.40 7.18
C ALA A 332 24.17 2.69 5.70
N GLY A 333 23.71 3.91 5.35
CA GLY A 333 23.29 4.27 3.99
C GLY A 333 21.97 3.63 3.58
N THR A 334 21.10 3.30 4.54
CA THR A 334 19.75 2.76 4.34
C THR A 334 18.69 3.74 4.85
N GLN A 335 17.44 3.56 4.44
CA GLN A 335 16.35 4.40 4.90
C GLN A 335 15.85 3.95 6.28
N ALA A 336 15.57 4.89 7.17
CA ALA A 336 14.69 4.70 8.31
C ALA A 336 13.27 5.13 7.93
N GLY A 337 12.27 4.59 8.61
CA GLY A 337 10.90 5.05 8.50
C GLY A 337 10.02 4.51 9.61
N PHE A 338 8.89 5.18 9.82
CA PHE A 338 8.01 4.89 10.94
C PHE A 338 6.55 5.07 10.52
N HIS A 339 5.69 4.22 11.05
CA HIS A 339 4.26 4.45 11.11
C HIS A 339 3.96 5.51 12.18
N VAL A 340 3.30 6.58 11.80
CA VAL A 340 2.94 7.68 12.70
C VAL A 340 1.63 8.34 12.27
N ILE A 341 0.66 8.40 13.15
CA ILE A 341 -0.69 8.91 12.87
C ILE A 341 -1.04 10.11 13.78
N GLY A 342 -0.94 9.95 15.10
CA GLY A 342 -1.33 10.97 16.06
C GLY A 342 -0.36 12.15 16.13
N ASP A 343 -0.86 13.29 16.61
CA ASP A 343 -0.09 14.53 16.74
C ASP A 343 1.03 14.45 17.77
N ALA A 344 0.85 13.73 18.89
CA ALA A 344 1.93 13.47 19.85
C ALA A 344 2.95 12.45 19.30
N GLY A 345 2.51 11.46 18.52
CA GLY A 345 3.41 10.57 17.78
C GLY A 345 4.25 11.34 16.77
N ALA A 346 3.65 12.31 16.06
CA ALA A 346 4.38 13.20 15.14
C ALA A 346 5.44 14.04 15.87
N ASP A 347 5.15 14.55 17.08
CA ASP A 347 6.16 15.24 17.89
C ASP A 347 7.35 14.32 18.19
N THR A 348 7.08 13.11 18.66
CA THR A 348 8.12 12.13 18.99
C THR A 348 9.07 11.88 17.82
N VAL A 349 8.50 11.66 16.61
CA VAL A 349 9.33 11.37 15.43
C VAL A 349 10.11 12.60 14.95
N VAL A 350 9.51 13.79 14.99
CA VAL A 350 10.18 15.05 14.62
C VAL A 350 11.36 15.33 15.56
N GLU A 351 11.14 15.24 16.88
CA GLU A 351 12.20 15.45 17.88
C GLU A 351 13.32 14.42 17.73
N GLY A 352 12.99 13.15 17.54
CA GLY A 352 13.97 12.06 17.35
C GLY A 352 14.83 12.26 16.08
N MET A 353 14.21 12.64 14.96
CA MET A 353 14.93 12.94 13.72
C MET A 353 15.85 14.17 13.84
N GLN A 354 15.40 15.24 14.52
CA GLN A 354 16.22 16.41 14.81
C GLN A 354 17.40 16.07 15.74
N ALA A 355 17.16 15.22 16.75
CA ALA A 355 18.21 14.73 17.63
C ALA A 355 19.23 13.87 16.87
N ALA A 356 18.80 13.01 15.94
CA ALA A 356 19.70 12.27 15.05
C ALA A 356 20.54 13.22 14.17
N ALA A 357 19.91 14.23 13.59
CA ALA A 357 20.64 15.25 12.79
C ALA A 357 21.66 16.02 13.62
N THR A 358 21.36 16.30 14.89
CA THR A 358 22.31 16.90 15.83
C THR A 358 23.48 15.95 16.14
N LEU A 359 23.19 14.64 16.27
CA LEU A 359 24.18 13.61 16.64
C LEU A 359 25.17 13.31 15.51
N ILE A 360 24.68 13.12 14.27
CA ILE A 360 25.49 12.63 13.14
C ILE A 360 25.66 13.64 12.00
N GLY A 361 25.03 14.81 12.08
CA GLY A 361 25.00 15.87 11.09
C GLY A 361 23.83 15.76 10.10
N SER A 362 23.13 16.88 9.86
CA SER A 362 21.93 16.93 9.00
C SER A 362 22.16 16.40 7.58
N ALA A 363 23.35 16.62 7.01
CA ALA A 363 23.66 16.17 5.66
C ALA A 363 23.57 14.64 5.49
N ARG A 364 23.90 13.86 6.53
CA ARG A 364 23.77 12.38 6.50
C ARG A 364 22.32 11.94 6.59
N VAL A 365 21.53 12.60 7.43
CA VAL A 365 20.08 12.32 7.56
C VAL A 365 19.37 12.62 6.24
N VAL A 366 19.62 13.79 5.65
CA VAL A 366 19.07 14.18 4.34
C VAL A 366 19.44 13.19 3.23
N ALA A 367 20.72 12.76 3.20
CA ALA A 367 21.21 11.83 2.17
C ALA A 367 20.54 10.45 2.22
N ALA A 368 20.09 10.02 3.39
CA ALA A 368 19.41 8.73 3.59
C ALA A 368 17.96 8.72 3.07
N ARG A 369 17.33 9.91 2.89
CA ARG A 369 15.98 10.06 2.33
C ARG A 369 14.94 9.24 3.10
N HIS A 370 14.86 9.47 4.39
CA HIS A 370 13.93 8.81 5.30
C HIS A 370 12.47 9.01 4.89
N ARG A 371 11.60 8.10 5.33
CA ARG A 371 10.17 8.13 5.01
C ARG A 371 9.31 8.04 6.27
N LEU A 372 8.13 8.62 6.25
CA LEU A 372 7.12 8.47 7.29
C LEU A 372 5.83 8.01 6.66
N GLU A 373 5.23 6.99 7.27
CA GLU A 373 3.97 6.41 6.83
C GLU A 373 2.81 7.12 7.52
N HIS A 374 1.75 7.36 6.78
CA HIS A 374 0.48 7.99 7.18
C HIS A 374 0.62 9.47 7.51
N LEU A 375 1.35 9.85 8.54
CA LEU A 375 1.64 11.22 8.96
C LEU A 375 0.38 12.12 8.98
N GLU A 376 -0.74 11.57 9.52
CA GLU A 376 -2.07 12.15 9.37
C GLU A 376 -2.28 13.44 10.17
N MET A 377 -1.63 13.60 11.34
CA MET A 377 -1.88 14.70 12.27
C MET A 377 -0.65 15.59 12.53
N VAL A 378 0.29 15.65 11.61
CA VAL A 378 1.48 16.53 11.74
C VAL A 378 1.10 17.99 11.53
N ASP A 379 1.60 18.87 12.39
CA ASP A 379 1.38 20.31 12.25
C ASP A 379 2.41 20.99 11.31
N ALA A 380 2.17 22.28 11.00
CA ALA A 380 3.01 23.03 10.07
C ALA A 380 4.46 23.22 10.56
N ALA A 381 4.71 23.18 11.87
CA ALA A 381 6.06 23.25 12.41
C ALA A 381 6.81 21.95 12.21
N GLY A 382 6.16 20.82 12.50
CA GLY A 382 6.68 19.49 12.23
C GLY A 382 6.95 19.26 10.74
N ILE A 383 6.02 19.67 9.85
CA ILE A 383 6.22 19.58 8.39
C ILE A 383 7.49 20.32 7.97
N ARG A 384 7.70 21.57 8.43
CA ARG A 384 8.93 22.33 8.09
C ARG A 384 10.20 21.63 8.57
N ALA A 385 10.20 21.13 9.80
CA ALA A 385 11.33 20.41 10.36
C ALA A 385 11.67 19.15 9.55
N LEU A 386 10.66 18.37 9.14
CA LEU A 386 10.83 17.17 8.32
C LEU A 386 11.33 17.51 6.91
N VAL A 387 10.86 18.61 6.30
CA VAL A 387 11.34 19.09 4.99
C VAL A 387 12.82 19.43 5.03
N GLU A 388 13.28 20.13 6.09
CA GLU A 388 14.70 20.46 6.29
C GLU A 388 15.59 19.20 6.40
N LEU A 389 15.03 18.09 6.84
CA LEU A 389 15.69 16.78 6.94
C LEU A 389 15.50 15.89 5.70
N GLY A 390 14.85 16.39 4.65
CA GLY A 390 14.65 15.66 3.39
C GLY A 390 13.70 14.45 3.49
N VAL A 391 12.82 14.46 4.47
CA VAL A 391 11.88 13.36 4.72
C VAL A 391 10.77 13.35 3.67
N THR A 392 10.36 12.18 3.23
CA THR A 392 9.20 11.97 2.35
C THR A 392 8.01 11.46 3.16
N ALA A 393 6.84 12.01 2.90
CA ALA A 393 5.58 11.50 3.45
C ALA A 393 4.96 10.47 2.50
N SER A 394 4.77 9.26 3.00
CA SER A 394 4.07 8.15 2.33
C SER A 394 2.66 8.09 2.91
N VAL A 395 1.67 8.61 2.18
CA VAL A 395 0.33 8.90 2.70
C VAL A 395 -0.78 8.22 1.91
N GLN A 396 -1.96 8.08 2.53
CA GLN A 396 -3.11 7.37 1.99
C GLN A 396 -4.31 8.32 1.80
N PRO A 397 -4.47 8.95 0.62
CA PRO A 397 -5.61 9.84 0.39
C PRO A 397 -6.98 9.19 0.57
N ALA A 398 -7.06 7.88 0.36
CA ALA A 398 -8.28 7.11 0.59
C ALA A 398 -8.76 7.17 2.06
N PHE A 399 -7.85 7.37 3.04
CA PHE A 399 -8.22 7.47 4.45
C PHE A 399 -9.09 8.71 4.72
N ASP A 400 -8.74 9.87 4.12
CA ASP A 400 -9.62 11.03 4.19
C ASP A 400 -10.96 10.75 3.51
N ALA A 401 -10.97 10.13 2.34
CA ALA A 401 -12.19 9.84 1.60
C ALA A 401 -13.16 8.92 2.36
N PHE A 402 -12.64 7.90 3.07
CA PHE A 402 -13.47 6.93 3.80
C PHE A 402 -13.85 7.39 5.21
N TRP A 403 -12.94 8.07 5.91
CA TRP A 403 -13.09 8.34 7.35
C TRP A 403 -13.04 9.81 7.72
N GLY A 404 -12.67 10.68 6.79
CA GLY A 404 -12.53 12.13 6.99
C GLY A 404 -13.85 12.88 7.02
N GLY A 405 -13.74 14.20 7.02
CA GLY A 405 -14.87 15.11 7.03
C GLY A 405 -15.55 15.26 8.40
N SER A 406 -16.47 16.23 8.49
CA SER A 406 -17.11 16.63 9.75
C SER A 406 -18.10 15.61 10.34
N HIS A 407 -18.41 14.55 9.60
CA HIS A 407 -19.33 13.48 9.97
C HIS A 407 -18.71 12.09 9.89
N GLY A 408 -17.45 11.99 9.48
CA GLY A 408 -16.71 10.74 9.37
C GLY A 408 -16.26 10.20 10.73
N MET A 409 -15.65 9.02 10.70
CA MET A 409 -15.14 8.33 11.89
C MET A 409 -14.10 9.20 12.64
N TYR A 410 -13.23 9.91 11.90
CA TYR A 410 -12.25 10.80 12.52
C TYR A 410 -12.92 11.90 13.36
N ALA A 411 -13.99 12.53 12.86
CA ALA A 411 -14.72 13.55 13.61
C ALA A 411 -15.42 12.97 14.84
N ALA A 412 -15.90 11.73 14.77
CA ALA A 412 -16.48 11.04 15.91
C ALA A 412 -15.45 10.76 17.01
N ARG A 413 -14.19 10.45 16.66
CA ARG A 413 -13.09 10.13 17.59
C ARG A 413 -12.39 11.37 18.15
N LEU A 414 -12.15 12.38 17.29
CA LEU A 414 -11.28 13.52 17.59
C LEU A 414 -12.04 14.83 17.83
N GLY A 415 -13.29 14.90 17.38
CA GLY A 415 -14.05 16.14 17.31
C GLY A 415 -13.80 16.91 16.02
N ARG A 416 -14.78 17.72 15.61
CA ARG A 416 -14.82 18.41 14.31
C ARG A 416 -13.67 19.40 14.08
N ASP A 417 -13.12 19.97 15.13
CA ASP A 417 -12.07 20.97 14.98
C ASP A 417 -10.70 20.32 14.66
N ARG A 418 -10.38 19.19 15.33
CA ARG A 418 -9.12 18.47 15.07
C ARG A 418 -9.09 17.82 13.69
N VAL A 419 -10.23 17.31 13.20
CA VAL A 419 -10.29 16.62 11.90
C VAL A 419 -9.96 17.54 10.72
N ARG A 420 -10.15 18.85 10.85
CA ARG A 420 -9.78 19.82 9.81
C ARG A 420 -8.28 19.91 9.55
N GLY A 421 -7.47 19.54 10.54
CA GLY A 421 -6.01 19.54 10.44
C GLY A 421 -5.43 18.21 9.96
N MET A 422 -6.26 17.19 9.74
CA MET A 422 -5.80 15.86 9.35
C MET A 422 -5.45 15.79 7.86
N ASN A 423 -4.55 14.86 7.55
CA ASN A 423 -4.10 14.60 6.18
C ASN A 423 -3.70 15.89 5.45
N PRO A 424 -2.73 16.68 5.98
CA PRO A 424 -2.45 18.05 5.55
C PRO A 424 -1.68 18.12 4.22
N PHE A 425 -2.21 17.49 3.15
CA PHE A 425 -1.51 17.30 1.87
C PHE A 425 -1.11 18.61 1.20
N ALA A 426 -2.02 19.61 1.18
CA ALA A 426 -1.67 20.91 0.59
C ALA A 426 -0.61 21.66 1.42
N THR A 427 -0.66 21.55 2.74
CA THR A 427 0.36 22.14 3.63
C THR A 427 1.71 21.47 3.42
N MET A 428 1.77 20.14 3.30
CA MET A 428 2.98 19.38 2.99
C MET A 428 3.55 19.79 1.63
N ALA A 429 2.72 19.78 0.59
CA ALA A 429 3.15 20.14 -0.77
C ALA A 429 3.64 21.60 -0.86
N ALA A 430 2.95 22.54 -0.23
CA ALA A 430 3.34 23.95 -0.19
C ALA A 430 4.65 24.19 0.57
N ALA A 431 4.95 23.36 1.57
CA ALA A 431 6.23 23.39 2.28
C ALA A 431 7.39 22.75 1.49
N GLY A 432 7.10 22.10 0.34
CA GLY A 432 8.10 21.40 -0.46
C GLY A 432 8.37 19.96 -0.01
N MET A 433 7.52 19.39 0.84
CA MET A 433 7.62 17.97 1.23
C MET A 433 7.33 17.07 0.03
N SER A 434 8.19 16.08 -0.19
CA SER A 434 7.94 15.05 -1.19
C SER A 434 6.83 14.14 -0.73
N LEU A 435 5.80 13.96 -1.57
CA LEU A 435 4.68 13.06 -1.30
C LEU A 435 4.81 11.78 -2.12
N ALA A 436 4.47 10.65 -1.52
CA ALA A 436 4.23 9.38 -2.19
C ALA A 436 2.87 8.84 -1.72
N PHE A 437 2.06 8.35 -2.66
CA PHE A 437 0.74 7.79 -2.33
C PHE A 437 0.79 6.27 -2.28
N GLY A 438 0.07 5.70 -1.34
CA GLY A 438 -0.15 4.27 -1.19
C GLY A 438 -1.57 3.95 -0.78
N SER A 439 -1.97 2.70 -0.89
CA SER A 439 -3.28 2.22 -0.49
C SER A 439 -3.32 1.72 0.95
N ASP A 440 -2.20 1.27 1.47
CA ASP A 440 -2.14 0.49 2.70
C ASP A 440 -3.03 -0.77 2.64
N THR A 441 -3.08 -1.39 1.43
CA THR A 441 -3.91 -2.57 1.23
C THR A 441 -3.46 -3.73 2.13
N PRO A 442 -4.39 -4.45 2.79
CA PRO A 442 -5.84 -4.52 2.53
C PRO A 442 -6.71 -3.49 3.27
N VAL A 443 -6.13 -2.49 3.95
CA VAL A 443 -6.89 -1.45 4.68
C VAL A 443 -7.76 -0.63 3.72
N THR A 444 -7.20 -0.23 2.58
CA THR A 444 -7.96 0.29 1.44
C THR A 444 -7.56 -0.46 0.16
N PRO A 445 -8.42 -0.54 -0.86
CA PRO A 445 -8.15 -1.32 -2.07
C PRO A 445 -7.09 -0.68 -2.98
N PHE A 446 -6.51 -1.47 -3.90
CA PHE A 446 -5.75 -0.96 -5.04
C PHE A 446 -6.64 -0.13 -5.98
N ALA A 447 -6.76 1.16 -5.73
CA ALA A 447 -7.60 2.07 -6.49
C ALA A 447 -6.91 3.41 -6.74
N PRO A 448 -5.84 3.45 -7.58
CA PRO A 448 -4.96 4.62 -7.67
C PRO A 448 -5.67 5.88 -8.17
N TRP A 449 -6.60 5.79 -9.13
CA TRP A 449 -7.39 6.96 -9.56
C TRP A 449 -8.36 7.45 -8.48
N GLU A 450 -8.88 6.55 -7.63
CA GLU A 450 -9.69 6.97 -6.47
C GLU A 450 -8.84 7.70 -5.43
N ALA A 451 -7.60 7.25 -5.20
CA ALA A 451 -6.64 7.95 -4.32
C ALA A 451 -6.29 9.35 -4.87
N VAL A 452 -6.05 9.47 -6.18
CA VAL A 452 -5.85 10.78 -6.85
C VAL A 452 -7.09 11.65 -6.68
N ARG A 453 -8.29 11.12 -6.95
CA ARG A 453 -9.56 11.84 -6.75
C ARG A 453 -9.75 12.28 -5.30
N ALA A 454 -9.43 11.44 -4.33
CA ALA A 454 -9.53 11.75 -2.90
C ALA A 454 -8.66 12.95 -2.53
N ALA A 455 -7.41 12.99 -2.97
CA ALA A 455 -6.50 14.10 -2.69
C ALA A 455 -6.94 15.43 -3.34
N VAL A 456 -7.48 15.36 -4.55
CA VAL A 456 -8.03 16.55 -5.26
C VAL A 456 -9.32 17.06 -4.61
N ASN A 457 -10.14 16.16 -4.06
CA ASN A 457 -11.43 16.48 -3.44
C ASN A 457 -11.43 16.32 -1.93
N HIS A 458 -10.27 16.43 -1.27
CA HIS A 458 -10.14 16.34 0.17
C HIS A 458 -11.30 17.02 0.91
N HIS A 459 -11.81 16.40 1.99
CA HIS A 459 -12.95 16.91 2.75
C HIS A 459 -12.72 18.34 3.27
N GLU A 460 -11.48 18.65 3.74
CA GLU A 460 -11.09 20.01 4.07
C GLU A 460 -10.56 20.71 2.80
N PRO A 461 -11.28 21.73 2.27
CA PRO A 461 -10.90 22.38 1.02
C PRO A 461 -9.49 23.00 1.03
N ALA A 462 -9.00 23.42 2.21
CA ALA A 462 -7.66 23.99 2.35
C ALA A 462 -6.54 22.95 2.19
N GLN A 463 -6.88 21.66 2.25
CA GLN A 463 -5.92 20.55 2.08
C GLN A 463 -6.00 19.87 0.71
N ARG A 464 -6.85 20.37 -0.19
CA ARG A 464 -6.91 19.90 -1.58
C ARG A 464 -5.65 20.26 -2.33
N ILE A 465 -5.12 19.32 -3.11
CA ILE A 465 -3.97 19.54 -4.00
C ILE A 465 -4.41 19.48 -5.47
N SER A 466 -3.56 19.97 -6.36
CA SER A 466 -3.83 19.91 -7.79
C SER A 466 -3.82 18.47 -8.30
N LEU A 467 -4.55 18.20 -9.38
CA LEU A 467 -4.56 16.92 -10.07
C LEU A 467 -3.14 16.46 -10.45
N GLU A 468 -2.34 17.39 -10.98
CA GLU A 468 -0.95 17.11 -11.33
C GLU A 468 -0.12 16.69 -10.12
N THR A 469 -0.22 17.41 -9.00
CA THR A 469 0.50 17.08 -7.76
C THR A 469 0.08 15.70 -7.23
N ALA A 470 -1.22 15.40 -7.23
CA ALA A 470 -1.76 14.12 -6.77
C ALA A 470 -1.31 12.96 -7.69
N PHE A 471 -1.35 13.15 -9.00
CA PHE A 471 -0.89 12.16 -9.97
C PHE A 471 0.63 11.90 -9.85
N LEU A 472 1.43 12.96 -9.73
CA LEU A 472 2.87 12.83 -9.53
C LEU A 472 3.22 12.15 -8.21
N ALA A 473 2.47 12.38 -7.13
CA ALA A 473 2.66 11.69 -5.85
C ALA A 473 2.41 10.18 -5.98
N HIS A 474 1.45 9.77 -6.82
CA HIS A 474 1.12 8.36 -7.03
C HIS A 474 1.89 7.69 -8.17
N THR A 475 2.78 8.41 -8.84
CA THR A 475 3.65 7.89 -9.90
C THR A 475 5.12 8.14 -9.54
N ARG A 476 5.66 9.29 -9.89
CA ARG A 476 7.05 9.67 -9.64
C ARG A 476 7.40 9.73 -8.15
N GLY A 477 6.45 10.15 -7.29
CA GLY A 477 6.63 10.24 -5.84
C GLY A 477 7.01 8.90 -5.22
N GLY A 478 6.35 7.81 -5.62
CA GLY A 478 6.67 6.47 -5.16
C GLY A 478 8.09 6.02 -5.53
N TRP A 479 8.58 6.34 -6.73
CA TRP A 479 9.98 6.08 -7.09
C TRP A 479 10.95 6.93 -6.26
N ARG A 480 10.65 8.21 -6.09
CA ARG A 480 11.50 9.15 -5.34
C ARG A 480 11.64 8.80 -3.88
N VAL A 481 10.57 8.32 -3.23
CA VAL A 481 10.66 7.87 -1.83
C VAL A 481 11.59 6.67 -1.68
N ALA A 482 11.71 5.82 -2.69
CA ALA A 482 12.71 4.75 -2.73
C ALA A 482 14.12 5.22 -3.13
N GLY A 483 14.33 6.53 -3.32
CA GLY A 483 15.62 7.09 -3.72
C GLY A 483 15.94 6.97 -5.20
N ILE A 484 14.94 6.77 -6.06
CA ILE A 484 15.06 6.61 -7.51
C ILE A 484 14.41 7.82 -8.18
N ASP A 485 15.20 8.74 -8.73
CA ASP A 485 14.71 10.03 -9.24
C ASP A 485 14.40 10.03 -10.75
N ASP A 486 14.91 9.05 -11.48
CA ASP A 486 14.87 8.94 -12.93
C ASP A 486 13.76 8.01 -13.46
N ARG A 487 12.69 7.79 -12.67
CA ARG A 487 11.56 6.89 -13.00
C ARG A 487 10.22 7.57 -12.72
N GLY A 488 9.13 6.92 -13.18
CA GLY A 488 7.76 7.36 -12.94
C GLY A 488 7.26 8.42 -13.91
N PHE A 489 7.85 8.49 -15.11
CA PHE A 489 7.41 9.33 -16.23
C PHE A 489 7.74 8.65 -17.56
N LEU A 490 7.07 9.05 -18.64
CA LEU A 490 7.31 8.54 -19.99
C LEU A 490 8.18 9.55 -20.76
N ASP A 491 9.38 9.10 -21.17
CA ASP A 491 10.28 9.88 -21.99
C ASP A 491 11.17 8.92 -22.82
N VAL A 492 11.78 9.43 -23.86
CA VAL A 492 12.70 8.67 -24.71
C VAL A 492 13.89 8.16 -23.87
N GLY A 493 14.23 6.89 -24.04
CA GLY A 493 15.28 6.21 -23.27
C GLY A 493 14.83 5.63 -21.93
N GLN A 494 13.62 5.95 -21.46
CA GLN A 494 13.05 5.34 -20.25
C GLN A 494 12.59 3.89 -20.52
N PRO A 495 12.63 3.01 -19.50
CA PRO A 495 11.94 1.73 -19.58
C PRO A 495 10.46 1.92 -19.90
N ALA A 496 9.95 1.17 -20.87
CA ALA A 496 8.55 1.21 -21.26
C ALA A 496 7.67 0.60 -20.13
N THR A 497 7.39 1.40 -19.12
CA THR A 497 6.59 1.05 -17.94
C THR A 497 5.41 2.00 -17.86
N PHE A 498 4.25 1.55 -18.36
CA PHE A 498 3.08 2.38 -18.56
C PHE A 498 1.78 1.59 -18.40
N ALA A 499 0.67 2.31 -18.20
CA ALA A 499 -0.68 1.76 -18.22
C ALA A 499 -1.51 2.47 -19.30
N VAL A 500 -2.41 1.74 -19.91
CA VAL A 500 -3.35 2.23 -20.93
C VAL A 500 -4.75 2.25 -20.33
N TRP A 501 -5.44 3.39 -20.45
CA TRP A 501 -6.69 3.65 -19.78
C TRP A 501 -7.80 4.02 -20.74
N SER A 502 -8.94 3.36 -20.66
CA SER A 502 -10.18 3.86 -21.27
C SER A 502 -10.75 4.98 -20.41
N LEU A 503 -11.14 6.07 -21.07
CA LEU A 503 -11.80 7.21 -20.47
C LEU A 503 -13.33 7.19 -20.71
N GLY A 504 -13.87 6.09 -21.29
CA GLY A 504 -15.25 6.05 -21.76
C GLY A 504 -15.46 7.03 -22.93
N ASP A 505 -16.53 7.81 -22.86
CA ASP A 505 -16.84 8.85 -23.86
C ASP A 505 -16.13 10.19 -23.57
N ASP A 506 -15.35 10.27 -22.47
CA ASP A 506 -14.65 11.48 -22.08
C ASP A 506 -13.24 11.54 -22.72
N ALA A 507 -12.80 12.74 -23.08
CA ALA A 507 -11.42 12.99 -23.48
C ALA A 507 -10.60 13.50 -22.28
N PRO A 508 -9.26 13.34 -22.30
CA PRO A 508 -8.41 13.98 -21.29
C PRO A 508 -8.66 15.49 -21.25
N THR A 509 -8.81 16.04 -20.05
CA THR A 509 -9.15 17.44 -19.86
C THR A 509 -7.95 18.26 -19.38
N GLY A 510 -8.02 19.57 -19.63
CA GLY A 510 -6.99 20.51 -19.20
C GLY A 510 -5.69 20.46 -20.01
N THR A 511 -4.72 21.29 -19.59
CA THR A 511 -3.42 21.46 -20.26
C THR A 511 -2.45 20.30 -20.01
N ILE A 512 -2.73 19.46 -19.01
CA ILE A 512 -1.86 18.34 -18.60
C ILE A 512 -2.31 16.99 -19.14
N GLY A 513 -3.46 16.93 -19.88
CA GLY A 513 -3.92 15.68 -20.51
C GLY A 513 -4.25 14.56 -19.54
N LEU A 514 -4.78 14.87 -18.36
CA LEU A 514 -5.24 13.90 -17.36
C LEU A 514 -6.79 13.89 -17.30
N PRO A 515 -7.40 12.79 -16.79
CA PRO A 515 -8.84 12.65 -16.71
C PRO A 515 -9.48 13.60 -15.69
N ASP A 516 -10.78 13.88 -15.85
CA ASP A 516 -11.56 14.66 -14.86
C ASP A 516 -11.68 13.88 -13.54
N MET A 517 -11.28 14.52 -12.45
CA MET A 517 -11.39 13.98 -11.08
C MET A 517 -12.51 14.63 -10.27
N SER A 518 -13.43 15.35 -10.91
CA SER A 518 -14.58 15.95 -10.23
C SER A 518 -15.44 14.88 -9.54
N PRO A 519 -16.12 15.21 -8.44
CA PRO A 519 -17.06 14.28 -7.81
C PRO A 519 -18.12 13.80 -8.80
N GLY A 520 -18.24 12.48 -8.96
CA GLY A 520 -19.21 11.86 -9.87
C GLY A 520 -18.74 11.67 -11.33
N ALA A 521 -17.59 12.20 -11.73
CA ALA A 521 -16.98 11.86 -13.02
C ALA A 521 -16.61 10.36 -13.06
N ALA A 522 -16.71 9.74 -14.24
CA ALA A 522 -16.27 8.36 -14.42
C ALA A 522 -14.75 8.24 -14.22
N LEU A 523 -14.31 7.21 -13.52
CA LEU A 523 -12.88 6.93 -13.37
C LEU A 523 -12.36 6.14 -14.56
N PRO A 524 -11.09 6.36 -14.97
CA PRO A 524 -10.46 5.59 -16.03
C PRO A 524 -10.43 4.10 -15.70
N THR A 525 -10.69 3.29 -16.72
CA THR A 525 -10.59 1.82 -16.61
C THR A 525 -9.29 1.34 -17.23
N ASN A 526 -8.50 0.55 -16.51
CA ASN A 526 -7.26 -0.01 -17.03
C ASN A 526 -7.53 -1.04 -18.13
N LEU A 527 -6.92 -0.84 -19.29
CA LEU A 527 -6.99 -1.74 -20.44
C LEU A 527 -5.75 -2.64 -20.52
N ARG A 528 -4.57 -2.08 -20.25
CA ARG A 528 -3.29 -2.80 -20.34
C ARG A 528 -2.26 -2.19 -19.39
N THR A 529 -1.47 -3.04 -18.73
CA THR A 529 -0.30 -2.62 -17.95
C THR A 529 0.94 -3.27 -18.54
N VAL A 530 1.92 -2.43 -18.84
CA VAL A 530 3.20 -2.83 -19.42
C VAL A 530 4.33 -2.44 -18.46
N ILE A 531 5.23 -3.38 -18.16
CA ILE A 531 6.41 -3.13 -17.31
C ILE A 531 7.66 -3.52 -18.08
N ARG A 532 8.53 -2.55 -18.34
CA ARG A 532 9.77 -2.72 -19.11
C ARG A 532 9.51 -3.39 -20.48
N GLY A 533 8.42 -2.98 -21.15
CA GLY A 533 8.00 -3.48 -22.45
C GLY A 533 7.26 -4.83 -22.41
N ARG A 534 7.09 -5.45 -21.25
CA ARG A 534 6.33 -6.69 -21.08
C ARG A 534 4.91 -6.40 -20.59
N THR A 535 3.91 -6.89 -21.30
CA THR A 535 2.52 -6.84 -20.84
C THR A 535 2.33 -7.78 -19.66
N VAL A 536 1.92 -7.22 -18.51
CA VAL A 536 1.65 -7.96 -17.26
C VAL A 536 0.16 -8.04 -16.95
N PHE A 537 -0.63 -7.16 -17.56
CA PHE A 537 -2.09 -7.20 -17.54
C PHE A 537 -2.62 -6.75 -18.90
N ASP A 538 -3.61 -7.45 -19.40
CA ASP A 538 -4.35 -7.12 -20.62
C ASP A 538 -5.83 -7.47 -20.42
N ARG A 539 -6.70 -6.49 -20.65
CA ARG A 539 -8.13 -6.71 -20.65
C ARG A 539 -8.54 -7.27 -22.00
N GLU A 540 -9.05 -8.49 -22.03
CA GLU A 540 -9.38 -9.23 -23.27
C GLU A 540 -10.19 -8.37 -24.24
N GLY A 541 -9.68 -8.27 -25.48
CA GLY A 541 -10.36 -7.57 -26.59
C GLY A 541 -10.40 -6.05 -26.47
N ALA A 542 -9.66 -5.44 -25.54
CA ALA A 542 -9.71 -3.99 -25.33
C ALA A 542 -8.81 -3.17 -26.27
N LEU A 543 -7.73 -3.75 -26.76
CA LEU A 543 -6.79 -3.11 -27.68
C LEU A 543 -6.50 -4.07 -28.84
N SER A 544 -6.56 -3.56 -30.07
CA SER A 544 -6.36 -4.31 -31.33
C SER A 544 -4.95 -4.11 -31.91
#